data_ae6ca4cf90f00ef9a35574a57c4bf1f8
#
_entry.id   ae6ca4cf90f00ef9a35574a57c4bf1f8
#
_cell.length_a   1.000
_cell.length_b   1.000
_cell.length_c   1.000
_cell.angle_alpha   90.00
_cell.angle_beta   90.00
_cell.angle_gamma   90.00
#
_symmetry.space_group_name_H-M   'P 1'
#
loop_
_entity.id
_entity.type
_entity.pdbx_description
1 polymer ?
#
loop_
_entity_poly.entity_id
_entity_poly.type
_entity_poly.pdbx_seq_one_letter_code
_entity_poly.pdbx_strand_id
1 'polypeptide(L)'
;RQWPSRRAQAENLADLKRREVAMGWNLLLNENRIIKRGADSIAVVGAENDGKPPFPALGDLPKATRGTTEGMFKLLLSHDPSHWRREVLPDTDIHLTLAGHTHAMQTKILGFSPSRFVYPEYEGLYKEDGQMLYINVGLGYLMFPMRLGAWPEITLFTLNTEPTK
;
A
#
# COMPACT_ATOMS: atom_id res chain seq x y z
N ARG A 1 16.27 13.55 -4.19
CA ARG A 1 16.54 14.35 -5.40
C ARG A 1 16.08 15.78 -5.13
N GLN A 2 16.96 16.78 -5.31
CA GLN A 2 16.56 18.18 -5.25
C GLN A 2 15.95 18.58 -6.59
N TRP A 3 14.77 19.19 -6.54
CA TRP A 3 14.10 19.71 -7.72
C TRP A 3 14.47 21.18 -7.93
N PRO A 4 14.68 21.65 -9.17
CA PRO A 4 15.02 23.03 -9.44
C PRO A 4 13.88 24.00 -9.08
N SER A 5 12.64 23.50 -9.04
CA SER A 5 11.47 24.28 -8.60
C SER A 5 10.30 23.35 -8.24
N ARG A 6 9.32 23.86 -7.48
CA ARG A 6 8.04 23.16 -7.21
C ARG A 6 7.29 22.86 -8.51
N ARG A 7 7.36 23.74 -9.50
CA ARG A 7 6.75 23.54 -10.80
C ARG A 7 7.38 22.34 -11.53
N ALA A 8 8.70 22.25 -11.58
CA ALA A 8 9.40 21.10 -12.19
C ALA A 8 9.08 19.77 -11.50
N GLN A 9 8.91 19.78 -10.18
CA GLN A 9 8.45 18.61 -9.42
C GLN A 9 7.03 18.19 -9.82
N ALA A 10 6.10 19.15 -9.90
CA ALA A 10 4.71 18.88 -10.29
C ALA A 10 4.60 18.39 -11.73
N GLU A 11 5.33 18.99 -12.66
CA GLU A 11 5.39 18.57 -14.07
C GLU A 11 5.93 17.13 -14.21
N ASN A 12 6.97 16.77 -13.46
CA ASN A 12 7.50 15.41 -13.45
C ASN A 12 6.49 14.40 -12.92
N LEU A 13 5.77 14.72 -11.84
CA LEU A 13 4.73 13.85 -11.29
C LEU A 13 3.57 13.69 -12.28
N ALA A 14 3.15 14.77 -12.93
CA ALA A 14 2.10 14.72 -13.95
C ALA A 14 2.53 13.87 -15.16
N ASP A 15 3.80 13.95 -15.55
CA ASP A 15 4.36 13.13 -16.63
C ASP A 15 4.39 11.64 -16.24
N LEU A 16 4.79 11.32 -15.02
CA LEU A 16 4.77 9.95 -14.51
C LEU A 16 3.34 9.37 -14.57
N LYS A 17 2.37 10.07 -14.01
CA LYS A 17 0.95 9.66 -14.04
C LYS A 17 0.45 9.42 -15.47
N ARG A 18 0.80 10.29 -16.43
CA ARG A 18 0.44 10.09 -17.84
C ARG A 18 1.06 8.83 -18.44
N ARG A 19 2.32 8.54 -18.11
CA ARG A 19 3.02 7.34 -18.62
C ARG A 19 2.42 6.06 -18.05
N GLU A 20 2.07 6.04 -16.78
CA GLU A 20 1.42 4.90 -16.13
C GLU A 20 0.05 4.60 -16.79
N VAL A 21 -0.76 5.62 -17.02
CA VAL A 21 -2.03 5.47 -17.75
C VAL A 21 -1.80 5.01 -19.20
N ALA A 22 -0.78 5.55 -19.88
CA ALA A 22 -0.45 5.14 -21.26
C ALA A 22 0.04 3.67 -21.37
N MET A 23 0.58 3.11 -20.27
CA MET A 23 0.90 1.68 -20.19
C MET A 23 -0.33 0.80 -19.94
N GLY A 24 -1.51 1.38 -19.82
CA GLY A 24 -2.76 0.66 -19.56
C GLY A 24 -3.04 0.38 -18.07
N TRP A 25 -2.31 1.04 -17.16
CA TRP A 25 -2.55 0.88 -15.74
C TRP A 25 -3.75 1.70 -15.26
N ASN A 26 -4.54 1.11 -14.37
CA ASN A 26 -5.61 1.81 -13.68
C ASN A 26 -5.03 2.51 -12.45
N LEU A 27 -4.69 3.77 -12.61
CA LEU A 27 -4.14 4.58 -11.51
C LEU A 27 -5.29 5.02 -10.59
N LEU A 28 -5.22 4.64 -9.32
CA LEU A 28 -6.22 4.96 -8.29
C LEU A 28 -5.69 6.06 -7.37
N LEU A 29 -6.13 7.30 -7.60
CA LEU A 29 -5.71 8.48 -6.83
C LEU A 29 -6.82 8.88 -5.84
N ASN A 30 -6.83 8.19 -4.68
CA ASN A 30 -7.95 8.23 -3.73
C ASN A 30 -9.26 7.83 -4.42
N GLU A 31 -9.23 6.67 -5.08
CA GLU A 31 -10.32 6.10 -5.86
C GLU A 31 -10.43 4.60 -5.60
N ASN A 32 -11.51 4.00 -6.08
CA ASN A 32 -11.66 2.54 -6.07
C ASN A 32 -12.19 2.00 -7.39
N ARG A 33 -12.07 0.68 -7.53
CA ARG A 33 -12.72 -0.11 -8.59
C ARG A 33 -13.38 -1.32 -7.97
N ILE A 34 -14.64 -1.54 -8.33
CA ILE A 34 -15.37 -2.74 -7.94
C ILE A 34 -15.09 -3.82 -8.97
N ILE A 35 -14.51 -4.93 -8.52
CA ILE A 35 -14.28 -6.12 -9.34
C ILE A 35 -15.38 -7.12 -9.04
N LYS A 36 -16.07 -7.60 -10.07
CA LYS A 36 -17.17 -8.57 -9.97
C LYS A 36 -16.77 -9.91 -10.56
N ARG A 37 -17.17 -10.99 -9.90
CA ARG A 37 -17.03 -12.35 -10.38
C ARG A 37 -18.28 -13.13 -10.03
N GLY A 38 -19.15 -13.37 -11.02
CA GLY A 38 -20.48 -13.93 -10.76
C GLY A 38 -21.32 -13.01 -9.88
N ALA A 39 -21.81 -13.54 -8.77
CA ALA A 39 -22.54 -12.76 -7.76
C ALA A 39 -21.64 -12.01 -6.77
N ASP A 40 -20.35 -12.37 -6.69
CA ASP A 40 -19.42 -11.81 -5.74
C ASP A 40 -18.79 -10.50 -6.25
N SER A 41 -18.42 -9.65 -5.33
CA SER A 41 -17.70 -8.42 -5.63
C SER A 41 -16.72 -8.05 -4.52
N ILE A 42 -15.61 -7.44 -4.94
CA ILE A 42 -14.62 -6.84 -4.03
C ILE A 42 -14.34 -5.41 -4.48
N ALA A 43 -13.96 -4.56 -3.54
CA ALA A 43 -13.44 -3.24 -3.84
C ALA A 43 -11.91 -3.23 -3.77
N VAL A 44 -11.24 -2.83 -4.84
CA VAL A 44 -9.83 -2.47 -4.84
C VAL A 44 -9.76 -0.96 -4.67
N VAL A 45 -9.28 -0.52 -3.53
CA VAL A 45 -9.17 0.88 -3.12
C VAL A 45 -7.71 1.32 -3.26
N GLY A 46 -7.44 2.48 -3.83
CA GLY A 46 -6.11 3.05 -3.90
C GLY A 46 -6.05 4.40 -3.18
N ALA A 47 -5.11 4.56 -2.28
CA ALA A 47 -4.78 5.84 -1.66
C ALA A 47 -3.53 6.45 -2.29
N GLU A 48 -3.52 7.77 -2.47
CA GLU A 48 -2.27 8.49 -2.74
C GLU A 48 -1.33 8.33 -1.54
N ASN A 49 -0.04 8.63 -1.74
CA ASN A 49 0.93 8.42 -0.67
C ASN A 49 0.52 9.12 0.62
N ASP A 50 0.44 8.36 1.70
CA ASP A 50 0.13 8.85 3.03
C ASP A 50 1.16 8.35 4.03
N GLY A 51 2.22 9.14 4.19
CA GLY A 51 3.39 8.81 5.00
C GLY A 51 3.59 9.76 6.17
N LYS A 52 4.49 9.36 7.08
CA LYS A 52 5.00 10.26 8.11
C LYS A 52 5.97 11.28 7.50
N PRO A 53 6.09 12.50 8.06
CA PRO A 53 7.10 13.46 7.62
C PRO A 53 8.50 12.83 7.52
N PRO A 54 9.28 13.13 6.47
CA PRO A 54 9.08 14.17 5.46
C PRO A 54 8.25 13.75 4.21
N PHE A 55 7.61 12.59 4.25
CA PHE A 55 6.79 12.10 3.14
C PHE A 55 5.43 12.83 3.09
N PRO A 56 4.85 12.99 1.90
CA PRO A 56 3.54 13.62 1.78
C PRO A 56 2.44 12.75 2.40
N ALA A 57 1.45 13.41 3.00
CA ALA A 57 0.19 12.83 3.45
C ALA A 57 -0.91 13.36 2.50
N LEU A 58 -1.26 12.57 1.49
CA LEU A 58 -2.21 12.91 0.43
C LEU A 58 -3.37 11.89 0.36
N GLY A 59 -3.38 10.91 1.26
CA GLY A 59 -4.45 9.93 1.38
C GLY A 59 -5.77 10.62 1.75
N ASP A 60 -6.85 10.12 1.17
CA ASP A 60 -8.22 10.56 1.46
C ASP A 60 -9.10 9.30 1.43
N LEU A 61 -9.14 8.59 2.57
CA LEU A 61 -9.87 7.31 2.69
C LEU A 61 -11.38 7.49 2.47
N PRO A 62 -12.05 8.53 3.00
CA PRO A 62 -13.46 8.78 2.71
C PRO A 62 -13.75 8.97 1.22
N LYS A 63 -12.85 9.61 0.49
CA LYS A 63 -12.97 9.75 -0.97
C LYS A 63 -12.66 8.42 -1.67
N ALA A 64 -11.60 7.74 -1.27
CA ALA A 64 -11.13 6.49 -1.87
C ALA A 64 -12.16 5.36 -1.75
N THR A 65 -12.90 5.30 -0.64
CA THR A 65 -13.93 4.28 -0.38
C THR A 65 -15.33 4.66 -0.86
N ARG A 66 -15.51 5.85 -1.45
CA ARG A 66 -16.83 6.31 -1.89
C ARG A 66 -17.50 5.32 -2.85
N GLY A 67 -18.75 4.96 -2.54
CA GLY A 67 -19.56 4.03 -3.33
C GLY A 67 -19.30 2.56 -3.04
N THR A 68 -18.40 2.21 -2.11
CA THR A 68 -18.34 0.86 -1.55
C THR A 68 -19.47 0.68 -0.53
N THR A 69 -19.88 -0.56 -0.29
CA THR A 69 -20.94 -0.88 0.68
C THR A 69 -20.34 -1.54 1.92
N GLU A 70 -21.05 -1.44 3.04
CA GLU A 70 -20.78 -2.23 4.23
C GLU A 70 -20.84 -3.74 3.90
N GLY A 71 -19.92 -4.52 4.48
CA GLY A 71 -19.80 -5.96 4.19
C GLY A 71 -19.12 -6.34 2.87
N MET A 72 -18.88 -5.38 1.95
CA MET A 72 -18.07 -5.64 0.77
C MET A 72 -16.60 -5.83 1.19
N PHE A 73 -15.95 -6.90 0.71
CA PHE A 73 -14.52 -7.07 0.95
C PHE A 73 -13.73 -5.93 0.29
N LYS A 74 -12.98 -5.18 1.10
CA LYS A 74 -12.17 -4.03 0.67
C LYS A 74 -10.70 -4.34 0.80
N LEU A 75 -9.97 -4.22 -0.32
CA LEU A 75 -8.52 -4.34 -0.40
C LEU A 75 -7.94 -2.97 -0.70
N LEU A 76 -7.15 -2.44 0.23
CA LEU A 76 -6.49 -1.14 0.08
C LEU A 76 -5.06 -1.30 -0.43
N LEU A 77 -4.71 -0.51 -1.42
CA LEU A 77 -3.34 -0.28 -1.89
C LEU A 77 -2.85 1.04 -1.27
N SER A 78 -1.96 0.96 -0.28
CA SER A 78 -1.37 2.13 0.38
C SER A 78 0.11 1.89 0.61
N HIS A 79 0.97 2.76 0.07
CA HIS A 79 2.42 2.50 0.01
C HIS A 79 3.09 2.51 1.38
N ASP A 80 2.84 3.52 2.23
CA ASP A 80 3.46 3.65 3.54
C ASP A 80 2.67 2.87 4.60
N PRO A 81 3.26 1.89 5.31
CA PRO A 81 2.54 1.07 6.28
C PRO A 81 2.05 1.86 7.49
N SER A 82 2.65 3.01 7.79
CA SER A 82 2.21 3.86 8.92
C SER A 82 0.80 4.43 8.73
N HIS A 83 0.29 4.48 7.49
CA HIS A 83 -1.07 4.87 7.18
C HIS A 83 -2.09 3.91 7.82
N TRP A 84 -1.78 2.60 7.83
CA TRP A 84 -2.68 1.59 8.38
C TRP A 84 -3.03 1.85 9.84
N ARG A 85 -2.04 1.97 10.71
CA ARG A 85 -2.27 2.16 12.15
C ARG A 85 -2.83 3.55 12.45
N ARG A 86 -2.50 4.55 11.65
CA ARG A 86 -2.86 5.93 11.90
C ARG A 86 -4.31 6.26 11.52
N GLU A 87 -4.80 5.70 10.42
CA GLU A 87 -6.10 6.06 9.85
C GLU A 87 -6.92 4.85 9.39
N VAL A 88 -6.29 3.85 8.75
CA VAL A 88 -7.05 2.72 8.18
C VAL A 88 -7.69 1.89 9.27
N LEU A 89 -6.91 1.48 10.28
CA LEU A 89 -7.37 0.62 11.37
C LEU A 89 -8.46 1.27 12.23
N PRO A 90 -8.32 2.53 12.71
CA PRO A 90 -9.34 3.14 13.56
C PRO A 90 -10.57 3.65 12.80
N ASP A 91 -10.43 4.04 11.53
CA ASP A 91 -11.44 4.87 10.86
C ASP A 91 -12.14 4.17 9.70
N THR A 92 -11.80 2.90 9.40
CA THR A 92 -12.36 2.19 8.23
C THR A 92 -12.73 0.73 8.52
N ASP A 93 -13.51 0.15 7.60
CA ASP A 93 -13.85 -1.27 7.52
C ASP A 93 -13.03 -2.01 6.42
N ILE A 94 -11.82 -1.55 6.13
CA ILE A 94 -10.93 -2.17 5.13
C ILE A 94 -10.39 -3.50 5.67
N HIS A 95 -10.58 -4.56 4.91
CA HIS A 95 -10.25 -5.92 5.35
C HIS A 95 -8.77 -6.27 5.17
N LEU A 96 -8.16 -5.82 4.07
CA LEU A 96 -6.75 -6.08 3.77
C LEU A 96 -6.09 -4.83 3.19
N THR A 97 -5.01 -4.39 3.83
CA THR A 97 -4.13 -3.34 3.32
C THR A 97 -2.84 -3.96 2.79
N LEU A 98 -2.47 -3.62 1.56
CA LEU A 98 -1.18 -3.98 0.97
C LEU A 98 -0.27 -2.76 0.97
N ALA A 99 0.90 -2.90 1.58
CA ALA A 99 1.88 -1.82 1.70
C ALA A 99 3.28 -2.29 1.30
N GLY A 100 4.20 -1.35 1.23
CA GLY A 100 5.61 -1.61 0.92
C GLY A 100 6.52 -0.67 1.70
N HIS A 101 7.23 0.21 1.00
CA HIS A 101 8.02 1.33 1.52
C HIS A 101 9.27 0.98 2.31
N THR A 102 9.18 0.10 3.30
CA THR A 102 10.24 -0.15 4.29
C THR A 102 11.47 -0.85 3.72
N HIS A 103 11.27 -1.69 2.70
CA HIS A 103 12.26 -2.63 2.16
C HIS A 103 12.93 -3.52 3.24
N ALA A 104 12.39 -3.58 4.47
CA ALA A 104 13.07 -4.08 5.68
C ALA A 104 14.47 -3.47 5.85
N MET A 105 14.66 -2.19 5.46
CA MET A 105 15.97 -1.51 5.34
C MET A 105 17.01 -2.34 4.59
N GLN A 106 16.59 -3.20 3.68
CA GLN A 106 17.42 -4.12 2.88
C GLN A 106 18.31 -5.04 3.72
N THR A 107 18.14 -5.05 5.05
CA THR A 107 18.98 -5.80 5.98
C THR A 107 18.14 -6.55 7.00
N LYS A 108 18.40 -7.86 7.11
CA LYS A 108 17.77 -8.74 8.09
C LYS A 108 18.78 -9.80 8.53
N ILE A 109 19.12 -9.83 9.79
CA ILE A 109 20.07 -10.78 10.37
C ILE A 109 19.36 -11.54 11.49
N LEU A 110 19.35 -12.86 11.41
CA LEU A 110 18.67 -13.74 12.37
C LEU A 110 17.19 -13.33 12.64
N GLY A 111 16.49 -12.92 11.57
CA GLY A 111 15.10 -12.48 11.69
C GLY A 111 14.90 -11.03 12.16
N PHE A 112 15.98 -10.33 12.48
CA PHE A 112 15.94 -8.94 12.95
C PHE A 112 16.29 -7.97 11.82
N SER A 113 15.44 -6.96 11.63
CA SER A 113 15.73 -5.81 10.75
C SER A 113 15.76 -4.50 11.54
N PRO A 114 16.69 -3.58 11.24
CA PRO A 114 16.69 -2.23 11.83
C PRO A 114 15.40 -1.44 11.57
N SER A 115 14.63 -1.81 10.54
CA SER A 115 13.34 -1.18 10.22
C SER A 115 12.39 -1.13 11.42
N ARG A 116 12.44 -2.10 12.30
CA ARG A 116 11.56 -2.17 13.49
C ARG A 116 11.69 -0.99 14.44
N PHE A 117 12.79 -0.26 14.40
CA PHE A 117 12.98 0.94 15.23
C PHE A 117 12.28 2.17 14.65
N VAL A 118 11.95 2.14 13.35
CA VAL A 118 11.30 3.24 12.64
C VAL A 118 9.83 2.92 12.36
N TYR A 119 9.57 1.67 11.98
CA TYR A 119 8.25 1.16 11.65
C TYR A 119 7.92 -0.03 12.56
N PRO A 120 6.91 0.07 13.42
CA PRO A 120 6.41 -1.08 14.21
C PRO A 120 5.99 -2.24 13.30
N GLU A 121 5.31 -1.90 12.20
CA GLU A 121 4.98 -2.79 11.10
C GLU A 121 5.97 -2.53 9.95
N TYR A 122 6.82 -3.51 9.61
CA TYR A 122 7.87 -3.30 8.61
C TYR A 122 8.01 -4.41 7.56
N GLU A 123 7.46 -5.60 7.79
CA GLU A 123 7.42 -6.72 6.82
C GLU A 123 6.37 -7.76 7.18
N GLY A 124 5.82 -8.45 6.18
CA GLY A 124 4.91 -9.59 6.37
C GLY A 124 3.51 -9.20 6.82
N LEU A 125 2.81 -10.14 7.44
CA LEU A 125 1.39 -10.04 7.77
C LEU A 125 1.17 -9.63 9.23
N TYR A 126 0.37 -8.60 9.43
CA TYR A 126 -0.18 -8.16 10.72
C TYR A 126 -1.70 -8.31 10.70
N LYS A 127 -2.27 -8.62 11.87
CA LYS A 127 -3.72 -8.76 12.05
C LYS A 127 -4.14 -8.09 13.36
N GLU A 128 -5.11 -7.21 13.29
CA GLU A 128 -5.66 -6.49 14.45
C GLU A 128 -7.09 -6.07 14.13
N ASP A 129 -8.01 -6.19 15.08
CA ASP A 129 -9.40 -5.74 15.00
C ASP A 129 -10.17 -6.22 13.75
N GLY A 130 -9.88 -7.45 13.29
CA GLY A 130 -10.51 -8.02 12.09
C GLY A 130 -9.93 -7.53 10.78
N GLN A 131 -8.98 -6.60 10.81
CA GLN A 131 -8.27 -6.08 9.66
C GLN A 131 -6.90 -6.72 9.50
N MET A 132 -6.37 -6.69 8.28
CA MET A 132 -5.05 -7.22 7.93
C MET A 132 -4.22 -6.16 7.23
N LEU A 133 -2.93 -6.11 7.59
CA LEU A 133 -1.90 -5.37 6.85
C LEU A 133 -0.85 -6.36 6.36
N TYR A 134 -0.53 -6.33 5.09
CA TYR A 134 0.63 -7.04 4.54
C TYR A 134 1.63 -6.07 3.96
N ILE A 135 2.89 -6.17 4.41
CA ILE A 135 3.99 -5.31 3.95
C ILE A 135 4.96 -6.15 3.15
N ASN A 136 5.03 -5.88 1.84
CA ASN A 136 5.98 -6.51 0.93
C ASN A 136 7.29 -5.72 0.92
N VAL A 137 8.42 -6.42 1.05
CA VAL A 137 9.74 -5.78 1.08
C VAL A 137 10.26 -5.38 -0.30
N GLY A 138 9.51 -5.69 -1.36
CA GLY A 138 9.79 -5.27 -2.73
C GLY A 138 10.88 -6.06 -3.44
N LEU A 139 11.03 -5.78 -4.73
CA LEU A 139 12.00 -6.42 -5.62
C LEU A 139 13.31 -5.62 -5.75
N GLY A 140 13.21 -4.30 -5.69
CA GLY A 140 14.31 -3.38 -5.94
C GLY A 140 15.21 -3.12 -4.74
N TYR A 141 15.99 -2.06 -4.84
CA TYR A 141 16.84 -1.56 -3.77
C TYR A 141 16.72 -0.03 -3.65
N LEU A 142 17.07 0.49 -2.48
CA LEU A 142 17.13 1.91 -2.20
C LEU A 142 18.55 2.29 -1.78
N MET A 143 19.09 3.38 -2.33
CA MET A 143 20.41 3.95 -2.07
C MET A 143 21.58 3.09 -2.56
N PHE A 144 21.75 1.85 -2.12
CA PHE A 144 22.82 0.96 -2.56
C PHE A 144 22.29 -0.41 -3.01
N PRO A 145 22.90 -0.99 -4.05
CA PRO A 145 22.38 -2.18 -4.73
C PRO A 145 22.75 -3.47 -3.97
N MET A 146 22.31 -3.56 -2.70
CA MET A 146 22.59 -4.71 -1.86
C MET A 146 21.37 -5.02 -0.97
N ARG A 147 21.10 -6.31 -0.81
CA ARG A 147 20.18 -6.84 0.21
C ARG A 147 20.91 -7.93 1.01
N LEU A 148 20.79 -7.88 2.33
CA LEU A 148 21.34 -8.87 3.24
C LEU A 148 20.21 -9.47 4.08
N GLY A 149 19.81 -10.70 3.76
CA GLY A 149 18.74 -11.42 4.46
C GLY A 149 17.31 -10.89 4.24
N ALA A 150 17.14 -9.67 3.76
CA ALA A 150 15.87 -9.10 3.31
C ALA A 150 15.74 -9.33 1.79
N TRP A 151 15.44 -10.57 1.41
CA TRP A 151 15.41 -10.99 0.01
C TRP A 151 14.28 -10.32 -0.78
N PRO A 152 14.44 -10.16 -2.12
CA PRO A 152 13.36 -9.71 -2.98
C PRO A 152 12.13 -10.62 -2.84
N GLU A 153 10.94 -10.01 -2.86
CA GLU A 153 9.69 -10.73 -2.60
C GLU A 153 8.64 -10.44 -3.67
N ILE A 154 7.97 -11.51 -4.14
CA ILE A 154 6.70 -11.46 -4.87
C ILE A 154 5.70 -12.25 -4.06
N THR A 155 4.57 -11.64 -3.71
CA THR A 155 3.52 -12.27 -2.89
C THR A 155 2.29 -12.54 -3.74
N LEU A 156 1.81 -13.77 -3.72
CA LEU A 156 0.54 -14.17 -4.32
C LEU A 156 -0.52 -14.27 -3.22
N PHE A 157 -1.61 -13.52 -3.36
CA PHE A 157 -2.79 -13.63 -2.52
C PHE A 157 -3.89 -14.41 -3.22
N THR A 158 -4.47 -15.37 -2.52
CA THR A 158 -5.69 -16.05 -2.95
C THR A 158 -6.82 -15.63 -2.02
N LEU A 159 -7.83 -14.96 -2.56
CA LEU A 159 -9.04 -14.59 -1.84
C LEU A 159 -10.09 -15.68 -2.08
N ASN A 160 -10.58 -16.29 -1.01
CA ASN A 160 -11.63 -17.29 -1.06
C ASN A 160 -12.86 -16.74 -0.33
N THR A 161 -14.04 -17.09 -0.85
CA THR A 161 -15.28 -16.95 -0.07
C THR A 161 -15.33 -18.09 0.93
N GLU A 162 -15.61 -17.79 2.20
CA GLU A 162 -15.94 -18.87 3.13
C GLU A 162 -17.28 -19.51 2.68
N PRO A 163 -17.39 -20.85 2.74
CA PRO A 163 -18.68 -21.48 2.51
C PRO A 163 -19.68 -20.92 3.53
N THR A 164 -20.77 -20.35 3.07
CA THR A 164 -21.92 -20.03 3.94
C THR A 164 -22.33 -21.30 4.65
N LYS A 165 -22.14 -21.34 5.96
CA LYS A 165 -22.61 -22.42 6.82
C LYS A 165 -24.13 -22.45 6.86
#